data_489977af8ce05fa6d31fb456279aad2e
#
_entry.id   489977af8ce05fa6d31fb456279aad2e
#
_cell.length_a   1.000
_cell.length_b   1.000
_cell.length_c   1.000
_cell.angle_alpha   90.00
_cell.angle_beta   90.00
_cell.angle_gamma   90.00
#
_symmetry.space_group_name_H-M   'P 1'
#
loop_
_entity.id
_entity.type
_entity.pdbx_description
1 polymer ?
#
loop_
_entity_poly.entity_id
_entity_poly.type
_entity_poly.pdbx_seq_one_letter_code
_entity_poly.pdbx_strand_id
1 'polypeptide(L)'
;MNSQPLAKAHAATCPSCQGAMQARVFDRQIIGGVELDVCFACKAIWFDQFESAQLTPGAVIALFRMIHDHNEEPARPLADSMRCPHCPARLALTQDVQRTNRLVYHRCPQGHGRLTTFFQFLREKNFVRDLSKGEIEQLAVNVKQVRCSSCGGPIDLARDTSCSHCKAAISILDNAAVEKALVELQTGELQRTAKPDAGKIAEALMPTPAQRAMQRDNPWLKGSRPDPTQGESVLFDLVADCIDRLFEGGFK
;
A
#
# COMPACT_ATOMS: atom_id res chain seq x y z
N MET A 1 0.89 -16.34 22.97
CA MET A 1 0.58 -17.35 21.94
C MET A 1 1.06 -16.78 20.61
N ASN A 2 2.18 -17.32 20.10
CA ASN A 2 2.78 -16.88 18.84
C ASN A 2 1.93 -17.44 17.67
N SER A 3 1.08 -16.63 17.10
CA SER A 3 0.46 -16.94 15.80
C SER A 3 1.48 -16.58 14.72
N GLN A 4 2.30 -17.54 14.34
CA GLN A 4 3.08 -17.42 13.11
C GLN A 4 2.09 -17.29 11.94
N PRO A 5 2.30 -16.32 11.00
CA PRO A 5 1.51 -16.28 9.79
C PRO A 5 1.71 -17.60 9.04
N LEU A 6 0.61 -18.24 8.66
CA LEU A 6 0.64 -19.40 7.78
C LEU A 6 1.31 -18.99 6.47
N ALA A 7 2.56 -19.42 6.27
CA ALA A 7 3.24 -19.24 4.99
C ALA A 7 2.38 -19.86 3.89
N LYS A 8 2.21 -19.15 2.75
CA LYS A 8 1.54 -19.71 1.58
C LYS A 8 2.23 -21.02 1.22
N ALA A 9 1.51 -22.12 1.18
CA ALA A 9 2.06 -23.47 1.03
C ALA A 9 2.81 -23.73 -0.28
N HIS A 10 2.71 -22.83 -1.28
CA HIS A 10 3.39 -22.88 -2.57
C HIS A 10 3.80 -21.49 -3.02
N ALA A 11 5.06 -21.35 -3.47
CA ALA A 11 5.50 -20.15 -4.18
C ALA A 11 4.61 -19.93 -5.41
N ALA A 12 4.05 -18.73 -5.54
CA ALA A 12 3.21 -18.40 -6.70
C ALA A 12 4.05 -18.46 -7.99
N THR A 13 3.40 -18.85 -9.08
CA THR A 13 4.00 -18.83 -10.42
C THR A 13 3.84 -17.43 -11.03
N CYS A 14 4.91 -16.85 -11.53
CA CYS A 14 4.85 -15.53 -12.15
C CYS A 14 3.90 -15.51 -13.35
N PRO A 15 2.88 -14.66 -13.36
CA PRO A 15 1.94 -14.56 -14.48
C PRO A 15 2.60 -14.28 -15.84
N SER A 16 3.77 -13.64 -15.84
CA SER A 16 4.47 -13.23 -17.05
C SER A 16 5.46 -14.30 -17.55
N CYS A 17 6.47 -14.66 -16.75
CA CYS A 17 7.53 -15.56 -17.21
C CYS A 17 7.32 -17.03 -16.82
N GLN A 18 6.27 -17.35 -16.09
CA GLN A 18 5.93 -18.69 -15.57
C GLN A 18 7.01 -19.28 -14.62
N GLY A 19 8.00 -18.51 -14.22
CA GLY A 19 8.98 -18.91 -13.21
C GLY A 19 8.41 -18.83 -11.80
N ALA A 20 9.02 -19.55 -10.85
CA ALA A 20 8.67 -19.45 -9.44
C ALA A 20 8.94 -18.04 -8.90
N MET A 21 7.98 -17.46 -8.20
CA MET A 21 8.14 -16.21 -7.47
C MET A 21 8.70 -16.48 -6.08
N GLN A 22 9.37 -15.49 -5.51
CA GLN A 22 9.89 -15.57 -4.15
C GLN A 22 8.91 -14.91 -3.19
N ALA A 23 8.44 -15.66 -2.21
CA ALA A 23 7.65 -15.12 -1.12
C ALA A 23 8.53 -14.25 -0.19
N ARG A 24 8.05 -13.07 0.16
CA ARG A 24 8.69 -12.12 1.06
C ARG A 24 7.66 -11.59 2.04
N VAL A 25 7.96 -11.67 3.33
CA VAL A 25 7.08 -11.19 4.41
C VAL A 25 7.49 -9.78 4.82
N PHE A 26 6.51 -8.89 4.88
CA PHE A 26 6.65 -7.50 5.29
C PHE A 26 5.69 -7.17 6.43
N ASP A 27 6.01 -6.14 7.21
CA ASP A 27 5.16 -5.69 8.31
C ASP A 27 3.83 -5.12 7.80
N ARG A 28 2.76 -5.51 8.49
CA ARG A 28 1.40 -5.06 8.24
C ARG A 28 1.01 -3.92 9.18
N GLN A 29 0.13 -3.00 8.74
CA GLN A 29 -0.37 -1.88 9.56
C GLN A 29 -1.14 -2.35 10.80
N ILE A 30 -1.90 -3.42 10.67
CA ILE A 30 -2.57 -4.12 11.76
C ILE A 30 -1.67 -5.31 12.15
N ILE A 31 -1.93 -6.01 13.20
CA ILE A 31 -1.09 -7.11 13.71
C ILE A 31 -0.79 -8.16 12.62
N GLY A 32 0.47 -8.59 12.52
CA GLY A 32 0.93 -9.66 11.62
C GLY A 32 1.77 -9.17 10.45
N GLY A 33 2.05 -10.07 9.52
CA GLY A 33 2.78 -9.81 8.28
C GLY A 33 1.89 -9.91 7.04
N VAL A 34 2.31 -9.28 5.95
CA VAL A 34 1.79 -9.51 4.60
C VAL A 34 2.87 -10.20 3.79
N GLU A 35 2.51 -11.31 3.12
CA GLU A 35 3.43 -12.07 2.28
C GLU A 35 3.22 -11.69 0.81
N LEU A 36 4.24 -11.09 0.20
CA LEU A 36 4.24 -10.68 -1.19
C LEU A 36 5.02 -11.68 -2.04
N ASP A 37 4.50 -12.00 -3.20
CA ASP A 37 5.19 -12.82 -4.18
C ASP A 37 5.98 -11.93 -5.15
N VAL A 38 7.29 -12.12 -5.24
CA VAL A 38 8.22 -11.28 -6.01
C VAL A 38 8.88 -12.07 -7.13
N CYS A 39 8.77 -11.58 -8.36
CA CYS A 39 9.53 -12.07 -9.50
C CYS A 39 10.65 -11.11 -9.85
N PHE A 40 11.89 -11.43 -9.48
CA PHE A 40 13.05 -10.59 -9.79
C PHE A 40 13.37 -10.57 -11.29
N ALA A 41 13.17 -11.67 -12.01
CA ALA A 41 13.42 -11.74 -13.45
C ALA A 41 12.52 -10.76 -14.25
N CYS A 42 11.24 -10.62 -13.85
CA CYS A 42 10.31 -9.66 -14.48
C CYS A 42 10.27 -8.32 -13.75
N LYS A 43 10.97 -8.18 -12.62
CA LYS A 43 10.89 -7.03 -11.72
C LYS A 43 9.45 -6.67 -11.40
N ALA A 44 8.69 -7.64 -10.95
CA ALA A 44 7.27 -7.51 -10.68
C ALA A 44 6.86 -8.18 -9.37
N ILE A 45 5.81 -7.67 -8.76
CA ILE A 45 5.21 -8.13 -7.51
C ILE A 45 3.78 -8.54 -7.79
N TRP A 46 3.38 -9.68 -7.31
CA TRP A 46 1.98 -10.03 -7.18
C TRP A 46 1.48 -9.58 -5.81
N PHE A 47 0.47 -8.75 -5.83
CA PHE A 47 -0.28 -8.35 -4.64
C PHE A 47 -1.63 -9.06 -4.66
N ASP A 48 -1.94 -9.83 -3.64
CA ASP A 48 -3.30 -10.27 -3.40
C ASP A 48 -4.20 -9.08 -3.04
N GLN A 49 -5.50 -9.31 -2.93
CA GLN A 49 -6.44 -8.21 -2.71
C GLN A 49 -6.09 -7.43 -1.43
N PHE A 50 -5.95 -6.11 -1.56
CA PHE A 50 -5.62 -5.14 -0.50
C PHE A 50 -4.22 -5.22 0.12
N GLU A 51 -3.33 -6.12 -0.25
CA GLU A 51 -2.00 -6.27 0.36
C GLU A 51 -1.15 -5.00 0.26
N SER A 52 -1.12 -4.34 -0.90
CA SER A 52 -0.35 -3.08 -1.08
C SER A 52 -0.76 -1.97 -0.12
N ALA A 53 -2.05 -1.90 0.25
CA ALA A 53 -2.59 -0.91 1.18
C ALA A 53 -2.28 -1.24 2.65
N GLN A 54 -1.93 -2.50 2.94
CA GLN A 54 -1.68 -2.97 4.30
C GLN A 54 -0.22 -2.83 4.74
N LEU A 55 0.69 -2.50 3.82
CA LEU A 55 2.10 -2.31 4.13
C LEU A 55 2.30 -1.13 5.09
N THR A 56 3.12 -1.33 6.13
CA THR A 56 3.57 -0.22 6.98
C THR A 56 4.51 0.70 6.22
N PRO A 57 4.73 1.93 6.66
CA PRO A 57 5.77 2.80 6.09
C PRO A 57 7.16 2.14 6.10
N GLY A 58 7.52 1.46 7.19
CA GLY A 58 8.77 0.69 7.29
C GLY A 58 8.85 -0.44 6.27
N ALA A 59 7.76 -1.16 6.03
CA ALA A 59 7.68 -2.21 5.01
C ALA A 59 7.86 -1.65 3.58
N VAL A 60 7.31 -0.46 3.30
CA VAL A 60 7.53 0.23 2.00
C VAL A 60 9.00 0.58 1.81
N ILE A 61 9.68 1.08 2.86
CA ILE A 61 11.13 1.37 2.82
C ILE A 61 11.92 0.08 2.59
N ALA A 62 11.59 -1.01 3.28
CA ALA A 62 12.26 -2.30 3.11
C ALA A 62 12.08 -2.85 1.69
N LEU A 63 10.87 -2.74 1.14
CA LEU A 63 10.57 -3.14 -0.24
C LEU A 63 11.31 -2.27 -1.26
N PHE A 64 11.42 -0.95 -1.01
CA PHE A 64 12.23 -0.06 -1.84
C PHE A 64 13.71 -0.48 -1.88
N ARG A 65 14.30 -0.77 -0.72
CA ARG A 65 15.69 -1.26 -0.64
C ARG A 65 15.87 -2.57 -1.40
N MET A 66 14.97 -3.52 -1.21
CA MET A 66 15.00 -4.79 -1.94
C MET A 66 14.94 -4.58 -3.46
N ILE A 67 14.10 -3.67 -3.95
CA ILE A 67 14.01 -3.30 -5.37
C ILE A 67 15.33 -2.70 -5.86
N HIS A 68 15.93 -1.81 -5.05
CA HIS A 68 17.21 -1.17 -5.37
C HIS A 68 18.33 -2.19 -5.48
N ASP A 69 18.45 -3.12 -4.54
CA ASP A 69 19.48 -4.15 -4.50
C ASP A 69 19.45 -5.11 -5.71
N HIS A 70 18.28 -5.22 -6.36
CA HIS A 70 18.08 -6.07 -7.53
C HIS A 70 17.91 -5.27 -8.84
N ASN A 71 18.35 -4.00 -8.87
CA ASN A 71 18.12 -3.14 -10.04
C ASN A 71 19.15 -3.32 -11.16
N GLU A 72 20.29 -3.93 -10.91
CA GLU A 72 21.39 -4.04 -11.88
C GLU A 72 21.06 -4.94 -13.08
N GLU A 73 20.27 -6.01 -12.89
CA GLU A 73 19.91 -6.90 -13.96
C GLU A 73 18.77 -6.32 -14.82
N PRO A 74 18.81 -6.47 -16.16
CA PRO A 74 17.73 -6.00 -17.02
C PRO A 74 16.46 -6.82 -16.78
N ALA A 75 15.31 -6.13 -16.65
CA ALA A 75 14.02 -6.79 -16.52
C ALA A 75 13.66 -7.55 -17.81
N ARG A 76 13.08 -8.74 -17.68
CA ARG A 76 12.39 -9.42 -18.77
C ARG A 76 11.13 -8.64 -19.12
N PRO A 77 10.85 -8.39 -20.42
CA PRO A 77 9.57 -7.79 -20.82
C PRO A 77 8.41 -8.63 -20.28
N LEU A 78 7.34 -7.95 -19.91
CA LEU A 78 6.12 -8.65 -19.53
C LEU A 78 5.50 -9.32 -20.75
N ALA A 79 4.93 -10.50 -20.56
CA ALA A 79 4.21 -11.21 -21.63
C ALA A 79 2.92 -10.45 -21.99
N ASP A 80 2.55 -10.47 -23.28
CA ASP A 80 1.32 -9.84 -23.78
C ASP A 80 0.06 -10.49 -23.21
N SER A 81 0.14 -11.77 -22.84
CA SER A 81 -0.97 -12.52 -22.27
C SER A 81 -0.52 -13.19 -20.96
N MET A 82 -1.07 -12.73 -19.88
CA MET A 82 -0.77 -13.25 -18.53
C MET A 82 -2.02 -13.85 -17.89
N ARG A 83 -1.85 -14.87 -17.07
CA ARG A 83 -2.93 -15.52 -16.32
C ARG A 83 -2.76 -15.28 -14.83
N CYS A 84 -3.88 -15.24 -14.13
CA CYS A 84 -3.88 -15.16 -12.68
C CYS A 84 -3.22 -16.41 -12.07
N PRO A 85 -2.36 -16.29 -11.03
CA PRO A 85 -1.79 -17.46 -10.35
C PRO A 85 -2.82 -18.27 -9.57
N HIS A 86 -3.99 -17.70 -9.26
CA HIS A 86 -5.05 -18.32 -8.46
C HIS A 86 -6.24 -18.85 -9.27
N CYS A 87 -6.37 -18.45 -10.56
CA CYS A 87 -7.47 -18.92 -11.41
C CYS A 87 -7.09 -18.86 -12.89
N PRO A 88 -7.85 -19.52 -13.81
CA PRO A 88 -7.54 -19.53 -15.24
C PRO A 88 -7.78 -18.19 -15.97
N ALA A 89 -8.31 -17.18 -15.29
CA ALA A 89 -8.64 -15.90 -15.90
C ALA A 89 -7.39 -15.17 -16.42
N ARG A 90 -7.52 -14.54 -17.59
CA ARG A 90 -6.49 -13.63 -18.10
C ARG A 90 -6.49 -12.33 -17.29
N LEU A 91 -5.31 -11.82 -16.99
CA LEU A 91 -5.15 -10.53 -16.36
C LEU A 91 -5.53 -9.42 -17.33
N ALA A 92 -6.30 -8.45 -16.84
CA ALA A 92 -6.67 -7.26 -17.59
C ALA A 92 -5.70 -6.11 -17.30
N LEU A 93 -5.18 -5.46 -18.34
CA LEU A 93 -4.44 -4.21 -18.19
C LEU A 93 -5.38 -3.15 -17.63
N THR A 94 -5.03 -2.61 -16.47
CA THR A 94 -5.84 -1.65 -15.73
C THR A 94 -5.04 -0.37 -15.55
N GLN A 95 -5.69 0.75 -15.78
CA GLN A 95 -5.17 2.08 -15.48
C GLN A 95 -5.98 2.67 -14.34
N ASP A 96 -5.29 3.22 -13.36
CA ASP A 96 -5.89 3.85 -12.19
C ASP A 96 -5.19 5.17 -11.89
N VAL A 97 -5.84 6.03 -11.12
CA VAL A 97 -5.28 7.31 -10.70
C VAL A 97 -5.27 7.33 -9.18
N GLN A 98 -4.07 7.37 -8.61
CA GLN A 98 -3.90 7.55 -7.16
C GLN A 98 -3.24 8.89 -6.91
N ARG A 99 -3.96 9.79 -6.23
CA ARG A 99 -3.56 11.20 -6.09
C ARG A 99 -3.36 11.83 -7.48
N THR A 100 -2.12 12.20 -7.85
CA THR A 100 -1.75 12.75 -9.16
C THR A 100 -1.08 11.74 -10.08
N ASN A 101 -0.80 10.53 -9.60
CA ASN A 101 -0.07 9.51 -10.34
C ASN A 101 -1.01 8.59 -11.11
N ARG A 102 -0.72 8.39 -12.40
CA ARG A 102 -1.34 7.35 -13.21
C ARG A 102 -0.60 6.04 -12.99
N LEU A 103 -1.32 5.04 -12.53
CA LEU A 103 -0.80 3.69 -12.29
C LEU A 103 -1.27 2.75 -13.39
N VAL A 104 -0.38 1.85 -13.78
CA VAL A 104 -0.68 0.80 -14.76
C VAL A 104 -0.29 -0.55 -14.15
N TYR A 105 -1.23 -1.46 -14.10
CA TYR A 105 -1.01 -2.80 -13.55
C TYR A 105 -1.92 -3.82 -14.22
N HIS A 106 -1.66 -5.11 -14.01
CA HIS A 106 -2.47 -6.18 -14.56
C HIS A 106 -3.30 -6.83 -13.46
N ARG A 107 -4.62 -6.69 -13.52
CA ARG A 107 -5.56 -7.12 -12.48
C ARG A 107 -6.27 -8.40 -12.88
N CYS A 108 -6.48 -9.30 -11.91
CA CYS A 108 -7.40 -10.41 -12.07
C CYS A 108 -8.85 -9.89 -12.07
N PRO A 109 -9.65 -10.18 -13.11
CA PRO A 109 -11.06 -9.75 -13.15
C PRO A 109 -11.92 -10.43 -12.07
N GLN A 110 -11.47 -11.57 -11.52
CA GLN A 110 -12.12 -12.24 -10.40
C GLN A 110 -11.73 -11.68 -9.02
N GLY A 111 -10.89 -10.64 -8.98
CA GLY A 111 -10.55 -9.95 -7.74
C GLY A 111 -9.44 -10.63 -6.92
N HIS A 112 -8.74 -11.65 -7.41
CA HIS A 112 -7.70 -12.33 -6.64
C HIS A 112 -6.48 -11.46 -6.34
N GLY A 113 -6.22 -10.43 -7.16
CA GLY A 113 -5.08 -9.55 -6.96
C GLY A 113 -4.60 -8.90 -8.24
N ARG A 114 -3.37 -8.38 -8.19
CA ARG A 114 -2.76 -7.66 -9.32
C ARG A 114 -1.25 -7.91 -9.42
N LEU A 115 -0.76 -8.00 -10.65
CA LEU A 115 0.67 -7.94 -10.97
C LEU A 115 1.06 -6.48 -11.19
N THR A 116 2.02 -6.00 -10.40
CA THR A 116 2.54 -4.63 -10.47
C THR A 116 4.04 -4.70 -10.67
N THR A 117 4.62 -3.95 -11.63
CA THR A 117 6.08 -3.88 -11.77
C THR A 117 6.69 -3.09 -10.62
N PHE A 118 7.98 -3.33 -10.34
CA PHE A 118 8.73 -2.55 -9.34
C PHE A 118 8.61 -1.05 -9.58
N PHE A 119 8.72 -0.64 -10.85
CA PHE A 119 8.60 0.76 -11.21
C PHE A 119 7.21 1.34 -10.93
N GLN A 120 6.14 0.61 -11.21
CA GLN A 120 4.77 1.05 -10.90
C GLN A 120 4.52 1.09 -9.39
N PHE A 121 5.14 0.18 -8.63
CA PHE A 121 5.13 0.26 -7.17
C PHE A 121 5.84 1.52 -6.67
N LEU A 122 7.03 1.83 -7.19
CA LEU A 122 7.75 3.06 -6.84
C LEU A 122 6.92 4.31 -7.20
N ARG A 123 6.21 4.28 -8.32
CA ARG A 123 5.28 5.35 -8.72
C ARG A 123 4.09 5.47 -7.75
N GLU A 124 3.50 4.35 -7.35
CA GLU A 124 2.42 4.32 -6.35
C GLU A 124 2.83 4.98 -5.03
N LYS A 125 4.09 4.82 -4.65
CA LYS A 125 4.66 5.36 -3.40
C LYS A 125 5.35 6.72 -3.58
N ASN A 126 5.18 7.39 -4.73
CA ASN A 126 5.72 8.74 -5.05
C ASN A 126 7.24 8.85 -5.12
N PHE A 127 7.95 7.74 -5.41
CA PHE A 127 9.40 7.77 -5.63
C PHE A 127 9.82 8.22 -7.03
N VAL A 128 8.88 8.28 -7.97
CA VAL A 128 9.14 8.64 -9.37
C VAL A 128 8.22 9.77 -9.82
N ARG A 129 8.68 10.57 -10.77
CA ARG A 129 7.88 11.57 -11.45
C ARG A 129 7.85 11.35 -12.96
N ASP A 130 6.82 11.85 -13.58
CA ASP A 130 6.72 11.87 -15.04
C ASP A 130 7.63 12.97 -15.61
N LEU A 131 8.23 12.68 -16.75
CA LEU A 131 8.93 13.69 -17.54
C LEU A 131 7.90 14.59 -18.23
N SER A 132 8.16 15.89 -18.21
CA SER A 132 7.44 16.86 -19.02
C SER A 132 7.76 16.66 -20.49
N LYS A 133 6.91 17.18 -21.38
CA LYS A 133 7.13 17.11 -22.82
C LYS A 133 8.49 17.70 -23.23
N GLY A 134 8.86 18.86 -22.65
CA GLY A 134 10.15 19.49 -22.93
C GLY A 134 11.36 18.66 -22.49
N GLU A 135 11.27 17.97 -21.34
CA GLU A 135 12.33 17.05 -20.89
C GLU A 135 12.44 15.82 -21.80
N ILE A 136 11.32 15.31 -22.33
CA ILE A 136 11.31 14.21 -23.30
C ILE A 136 11.97 14.67 -24.62
N GLU A 137 11.64 15.86 -25.10
CA GLU A 137 12.24 16.46 -26.29
C GLU A 137 13.75 16.66 -26.13
N GLN A 138 14.20 17.16 -24.97
CA GLN A 138 15.63 17.28 -24.66
C GLN A 138 16.33 15.92 -24.59
N LEU A 139 15.69 14.92 -24.00
CA LEU A 139 16.23 13.57 -23.94
C LEU A 139 16.33 12.96 -25.35
N ALA A 140 15.34 13.21 -26.22
CA ALA A 140 15.28 12.71 -27.59
C ALA A 140 16.43 13.20 -28.47
N VAL A 141 17.06 14.33 -28.15
CA VAL A 141 18.26 14.84 -28.88
C VAL A 141 19.42 13.84 -28.76
N ASN A 142 19.60 13.24 -27.59
CA ASN A 142 20.74 12.37 -27.32
C ASN A 142 20.38 10.87 -27.35
N VAL A 143 19.12 10.53 -27.08
CA VAL A 143 18.64 9.15 -26.95
C VAL A 143 17.40 8.99 -27.82
N LYS A 144 17.50 8.21 -28.89
CA LYS A 144 16.36 7.99 -29.82
C LYS A 144 15.33 7.03 -29.22
N GLN A 145 15.77 6.03 -28.47
CA GLN A 145 14.90 4.97 -27.95
C GLN A 145 15.24 4.63 -26.52
N VAL A 146 14.23 4.46 -25.69
CA VAL A 146 14.35 3.97 -24.32
C VAL A 146 13.46 2.74 -24.11
N ARG A 147 13.71 1.98 -23.07
CA ARG A 147 12.81 0.91 -22.64
C ARG A 147 11.78 1.44 -21.65
N CYS A 148 10.54 1.02 -21.82
CA CYS A 148 9.49 1.35 -20.87
C CYS A 148 9.81 0.76 -19.49
N SER A 149 9.89 1.60 -18.49
CA SER A 149 10.15 1.17 -17.09
C SER A 149 9.02 0.30 -16.51
N SER A 150 7.84 0.30 -17.14
CA SER A 150 6.69 -0.47 -16.70
C SER A 150 6.60 -1.86 -17.33
N CYS A 151 6.68 -1.96 -18.67
CA CYS A 151 6.50 -3.22 -19.38
C CYS A 151 7.75 -3.71 -20.14
N GLY A 152 8.84 -2.90 -20.15
CA GLY A 152 10.08 -3.22 -20.90
C GLY A 152 10.00 -3.02 -22.40
N GLY A 153 8.83 -2.66 -22.96
CA GLY A 153 8.65 -2.41 -24.40
C GLY A 153 9.47 -1.19 -24.87
N PRO A 154 9.86 -1.14 -26.15
CA PRO A 154 10.59 0.01 -26.70
C PRO A 154 9.69 1.24 -26.83
N ILE A 155 10.24 2.42 -26.58
CA ILE A 155 9.59 3.72 -26.76
C ILE A 155 10.49 4.57 -27.64
N ASP A 156 9.96 5.06 -28.75
CA ASP A 156 10.64 6.01 -29.64
C ASP A 156 10.36 7.44 -29.13
N LEU A 157 11.38 8.08 -28.54
CA LEU A 157 11.25 9.41 -27.96
C LEU A 157 10.99 10.52 -28.98
N ALA A 158 11.25 10.27 -30.26
CA ALA A 158 10.95 11.23 -31.34
C ALA A 158 9.45 11.28 -31.69
N ARG A 159 8.69 10.25 -31.31
CA ARG A 159 7.28 10.09 -31.67
C ARG A 159 6.35 9.97 -30.47
N ASP A 160 6.84 9.37 -29.41
CA ASP A 160 6.02 8.91 -28.30
C ASP A 160 6.32 9.68 -27.02
N THR A 161 5.30 10.22 -26.38
CA THR A 161 5.38 10.80 -25.03
C THR A 161 4.97 9.80 -23.93
N SER A 162 4.55 8.60 -24.35
CA SER A 162 4.16 7.50 -23.46
C SER A 162 4.41 6.17 -24.17
N CYS A 163 4.48 5.09 -23.42
CA CYS A 163 4.64 3.76 -24.00
C CYS A 163 3.43 3.40 -24.89
N SER A 164 3.67 3.07 -26.16
CA SER A 164 2.63 2.64 -27.09
C SER A 164 1.96 1.32 -26.67
N HIS A 165 2.69 0.48 -25.90
CA HIS A 165 2.25 -0.85 -25.47
C HIS A 165 1.37 -0.81 -24.21
N CYS A 166 1.89 -0.25 -23.09
CA CYS A 166 1.18 -0.26 -21.80
C CYS A 166 0.61 1.11 -21.39
N LYS A 167 0.78 2.13 -22.25
CA LYS A 167 0.31 3.51 -22.02
C LYS A 167 0.91 4.21 -20.79
N ALA A 168 1.93 3.63 -20.17
CA ALA A 168 2.64 4.28 -19.06
C ALA A 168 3.38 5.52 -19.58
N ALA A 169 3.32 6.62 -18.81
CA ALA A 169 4.12 7.82 -19.08
C ALA A 169 5.61 7.53 -18.93
N ILE A 170 6.44 8.27 -19.65
CA ILE A 170 7.89 8.22 -19.49
C ILE A 170 8.24 8.91 -18.19
N SER A 171 8.94 8.21 -17.29
CA SER A 171 9.18 8.67 -15.94
C SER A 171 10.57 8.31 -15.50
N ILE A 172 11.08 9.08 -14.54
CA ILE A 172 12.39 8.88 -13.93
C ILE A 172 12.27 8.73 -12.42
N LEU A 173 13.25 8.05 -11.85
CA LEU A 173 13.49 8.12 -10.41
C LEU A 173 14.03 9.53 -10.12
N ASP A 174 13.32 10.28 -9.30
CA ASP A 174 13.68 11.65 -8.94
C ASP A 174 14.26 11.65 -7.53
N ASN A 175 15.52 12.02 -7.39
CA ASN A 175 16.20 12.03 -6.09
C ASN A 175 15.47 12.89 -5.05
N ALA A 176 14.97 14.05 -5.44
CA ALA A 176 14.21 14.91 -4.55
C ALA A 176 12.85 14.29 -4.14
N ALA A 177 12.18 13.62 -5.09
CA ALA A 177 10.96 12.89 -4.80
C ALA A 177 11.22 11.69 -3.88
N VAL A 178 12.33 10.98 -4.10
CA VAL A 178 12.77 9.86 -3.24
C VAL A 178 13.05 10.33 -1.83
N GLU A 179 13.86 11.39 -1.66
CA GLU A 179 14.18 11.95 -0.34
C GLU A 179 12.90 12.38 0.39
N LYS A 180 12.02 13.11 -0.27
CA LYS A 180 10.74 13.53 0.30
C LYS A 180 9.88 12.34 0.73
N ALA A 181 9.71 11.35 -0.14
CA ALA A 181 8.91 10.16 0.16
C ALA A 181 9.52 9.33 1.30
N LEU A 182 10.85 9.21 1.36
CA LEU A 182 11.53 8.53 2.47
C LEU A 182 11.33 9.25 3.80
N VAL A 183 11.41 10.58 3.82
CA VAL A 183 11.15 11.39 5.02
C VAL A 183 9.70 11.23 5.48
N GLU A 184 8.73 11.27 4.57
CA GLU A 184 7.31 11.05 4.88
C GLU A 184 7.08 9.65 5.47
N LEU A 185 7.67 8.62 4.87
CA LEU A 185 7.56 7.24 5.34
C LEU A 185 8.25 7.03 6.69
N GLN A 186 9.44 7.59 6.90
CA GLN A 186 10.15 7.52 8.19
C GLN A 186 9.36 8.22 9.29
N THR A 187 8.81 9.40 9.00
CA THR A 187 7.97 10.14 9.93
C THR A 187 6.71 9.34 10.28
N GLY A 188 6.05 8.75 9.28
CA GLY A 188 4.90 7.88 9.49
C GLY A 188 5.22 6.64 10.33
N GLU A 189 6.39 6.03 10.12
CA GLU A 189 6.84 4.88 10.91
C GLU A 189 7.15 5.26 12.36
N LEU A 190 7.81 6.41 12.59
CA LEU A 190 8.05 6.94 13.93
C LEU A 190 6.74 7.23 14.68
N GLN A 191 5.76 7.82 13.99
CA GLN A 191 4.43 8.07 14.57
C GLN A 191 3.71 6.78 14.92
N ARG A 192 3.78 5.75 14.06
CA ARG A 192 3.18 4.44 14.28
C ARG A 192 3.80 3.71 15.48
N THR A 193 5.12 3.81 15.66
CA THR A 193 5.86 3.14 16.72
C THR A 193 5.92 3.96 18.02
N ALA A 194 5.59 5.24 17.97
CA ALA A 194 5.52 6.09 19.16
C ALA A 194 4.45 5.55 20.12
N LYS A 195 4.82 5.38 21.39
CA LYS A 195 3.85 5.05 22.43
C LYS A 195 2.81 6.17 22.50
N PRO A 196 1.51 5.84 22.53
CA PRO A 196 0.48 6.85 22.69
C PRO A 196 0.72 7.60 24.00
N ASP A 197 0.71 8.92 23.92
CA ASP A 197 0.81 9.77 25.10
C ASP A 197 -0.52 9.65 25.89
N ALA A 198 -0.46 9.00 27.03
CA ALA A 198 -1.62 8.79 27.89
C ALA A 198 -2.33 10.12 28.27
N GLY A 199 -1.57 11.23 28.36
CA GLY A 199 -2.12 12.56 28.61
C GLY A 199 -2.97 13.05 27.43
N LYS A 200 -2.48 12.89 26.21
CA LYS A 200 -3.22 13.27 24.99
C LYS A 200 -4.46 12.41 24.76
N ILE A 201 -4.38 11.12 25.08
CA ILE A 201 -5.54 10.22 25.03
C ILE A 201 -6.59 10.66 26.06
N ALA A 202 -6.17 10.93 27.29
CA ALA A 202 -7.07 11.40 28.34
C ALA A 202 -7.72 12.75 27.94
N GLU A 203 -6.97 13.68 27.37
CA GLU A 203 -7.48 14.96 26.88
C GLU A 203 -8.47 14.80 25.72
N ALA A 204 -8.17 13.91 24.77
CA ALA A 204 -9.07 13.60 23.64
C ALA A 204 -10.37 12.91 24.07
N LEU A 205 -10.33 12.13 25.15
CA LEU A 205 -11.51 11.46 25.73
C LEU A 205 -12.29 12.37 26.68
N MET A 206 -11.72 13.50 27.11
CA MET A 206 -12.45 14.45 27.93
C MET A 206 -13.54 15.17 27.13
N PRO A 207 -14.77 15.19 27.61
CA PRO A 207 -15.85 15.89 26.92
C PRO A 207 -15.54 17.37 26.83
N THR A 208 -15.73 17.94 25.65
CA THR A 208 -15.54 19.37 25.40
C THR A 208 -16.45 20.21 26.32
N PRO A 209 -16.12 21.50 26.55
CA PRO A 209 -16.99 22.38 27.35
C PRO A 209 -18.43 22.41 26.82
N ALA A 210 -18.64 22.34 25.51
CA ALA A 210 -19.96 22.29 24.88
C ALA A 210 -20.69 20.98 25.18
N GLN A 211 -19.98 19.82 25.13
CA GLN A 211 -20.55 18.53 25.50
C GLN A 211 -20.88 18.44 27.00
N ARG A 212 -20.05 19.05 27.86
CA ARG A 212 -20.34 19.17 29.30
C ARG A 212 -21.56 20.05 29.59
N ALA A 213 -21.75 21.11 28.81
CA ALA A 213 -22.95 21.94 28.92
C ALA A 213 -24.19 21.16 28.48
N MET A 214 -24.15 20.45 27.36
CA MET A 214 -25.26 19.59 26.90
C MET A 214 -25.61 18.47 27.89
N GLN A 215 -24.61 17.88 28.56
CA GLN A 215 -24.84 16.88 29.60
C GLN A 215 -25.49 17.46 30.84
N ARG A 216 -25.16 18.71 31.25
CA ARG A 216 -25.76 19.40 32.36
C ARG A 216 -27.26 19.73 32.16
N ASP A 217 -27.61 20.01 30.89
CA ASP A 217 -28.98 20.43 30.51
C ASP A 217 -29.86 19.25 30.10
N ASN A 218 -29.32 18.02 30.08
CA ASN A 218 -30.10 16.84 29.72
C ASN A 218 -31.01 16.41 30.87
N PRO A 219 -32.37 16.50 30.73
CA PRO A 219 -33.31 16.18 31.76
C PRO A 219 -33.25 14.72 32.21
N TRP A 220 -32.80 13.81 31.35
CA TRP A 220 -32.72 12.36 31.62
C TRP A 220 -31.56 11.99 32.53
N LEU A 221 -30.56 12.84 32.72
CA LEU A 221 -29.41 12.61 33.61
C LEU A 221 -29.62 13.21 35.02
N LYS A 222 -30.73 13.93 35.26
CA LYS A 222 -31.03 14.55 36.56
C LYS A 222 -31.73 13.63 37.55
N GLY A 223 -32.02 12.38 37.15
CA GLY A 223 -32.84 11.46 37.96
C GLY A 223 -32.14 10.44 38.82
N SER A 224 -30.81 10.31 38.76
CA SER A 224 -30.12 9.29 39.56
C SER A 224 -28.77 9.81 40.03
N ARG A 225 -28.68 10.31 41.26
CA ARG A 225 -27.38 10.36 41.94
C ARG A 225 -27.00 8.92 42.31
N PRO A 226 -25.95 8.35 41.76
CA PRO A 226 -25.44 7.06 42.21
C PRO A 226 -24.89 7.25 43.62
N ASP A 227 -25.21 6.30 44.50
CA ASP A 227 -24.65 6.17 45.83
C ASP A 227 -23.11 6.05 45.73
N PRO A 228 -22.34 6.91 46.39
CA PRO A 228 -20.87 6.90 46.28
C PRO A 228 -20.19 5.62 46.73
N THR A 229 -20.93 4.64 47.30
CA THR A 229 -20.41 3.34 47.72
C THR A 229 -20.51 2.24 46.67
N GLN A 230 -21.10 2.50 45.48
CA GLN A 230 -21.25 1.51 44.39
C GLN A 230 -20.54 1.89 43.08
N GLY A 231 -19.63 2.87 43.11
CA GLY A 231 -19.11 3.55 41.91
C GLY A 231 -18.02 2.83 41.13
N GLU A 232 -17.51 1.66 41.57
CA GLU A 232 -16.37 1.04 40.83
C GLU A 232 -16.77 -0.05 39.82
N SER A 233 -17.96 -0.65 39.92
CA SER A 233 -18.35 -1.74 39.02
C SER A 233 -19.01 -1.27 37.72
N VAL A 234 -19.76 -0.18 37.73
CA VAL A 234 -20.59 0.25 36.59
C VAL A 234 -19.77 0.80 35.42
N LEU A 235 -18.62 1.41 35.71
CA LEU A 235 -17.74 1.95 34.63
C LEU A 235 -16.97 0.82 33.93
N PHE A 236 -16.59 -0.21 34.65
CA PHE A 236 -15.94 -1.40 34.08
C PHE A 236 -16.93 -2.22 33.26
N ASP A 237 -18.16 -2.37 33.67
CA ASP A 237 -19.19 -3.10 32.92
C ASP A 237 -19.59 -2.37 31.66
N LEU A 238 -19.63 -1.02 31.64
CA LEU A 238 -19.95 -0.22 30.47
C LEU A 238 -18.84 -0.24 29.44
N VAL A 239 -17.58 -0.26 29.84
CA VAL A 239 -16.42 -0.37 28.96
C VAL A 239 -16.31 -1.79 28.39
N ALA A 240 -16.58 -2.81 29.19
CA ALA A 240 -16.62 -4.20 28.75
C ALA A 240 -17.72 -4.41 27.70
N ASP A 241 -18.95 -3.92 27.93
CA ASP A 241 -20.08 -4.03 26.99
C ASP A 241 -19.85 -3.25 25.68
N CYS A 242 -19.14 -2.10 25.73
CA CYS A 242 -18.71 -1.39 24.50
C CYS A 242 -17.66 -2.14 23.72
N ILE A 243 -16.72 -2.79 24.41
CA ILE A 243 -15.67 -3.60 23.76
C ILE A 243 -16.29 -4.83 23.09
N ASP A 244 -17.17 -5.54 23.78
CA ASP A 244 -17.83 -6.73 23.25
C ASP A 244 -18.69 -6.40 22.02
N ARG A 245 -19.44 -5.29 22.04
CA ARG A 245 -20.24 -4.84 20.87
C ARG A 245 -19.40 -4.42 19.67
N LEU A 246 -18.19 -3.91 19.87
CA LEU A 246 -17.26 -3.57 18.79
C LEU A 246 -16.63 -4.83 18.15
N PHE A 247 -16.54 -5.93 18.90
CA PHE A 247 -15.99 -7.19 18.40
C PHE A 247 -17.05 -8.17 17.87
N GLU A 248 -18.31 -8.09 18.32
CA GLU A 248 -19.40 -8.94 17.83
C GLU A 248 -20.10 -8.40 16.56
N GLY A 249 -19.88 -7.13 16.18
CA GLY A 249 -20.48 -6.49 15.00
C GLY A 249 -19.79 -6.79 13.66
N GLY A 250 -18.78 -7.61 13.59
CA GLY A 250 -18.05 -7.97 12.38
C GLY A 250 -18.22 -9.44 12.01
N PHE A 251 -19.19 -9.75 11.19
CA PHE A 251 -19.37 -10.88 10.28
C PHE A 251 -20.80 -11.43 10.30
N LYS A 252 -21.60 -10.85 9.45
CA LYS A 252 -22.61 -11.59 8.67
C LYS A 252 -22.52 -11.16 7.21
#